data_cde71b9aec391fe0838832eff5d6f00c
#
_entry.id   cde71b9aec391fe0838832eff5d6f00c
#
_cell.length_a   1.000
_cell.length_b   1.000
_cell.length_c   1.000
_cell.angle_alpha   90.00
_cell.angle_beta   90.00
_cell.angle_gamma   90.00
#
_symmetry.space_group_name_H-M   'P 1'
#
loop_
_entity.id
_entity.type
_entity.pdbx_description
1 polymer ?
#
loop_
_entity_poly.entity_id
_entity_poly.type
_entity_poly.pdbx_seq_one_letter_code
_entity_poly.pdbx_strand_id
1 'polypeptide(L)'
;MRFSPILSLYISRHFIMAFLGALGVIMGLIFLFDVIELMRRTATHAEIPFSAILEMALFKLPNMVQLILPFAVMIGAMAAFWTMTRSRELVVTRSVGVSAWEILAPVLVVVLLIGVVNVTAFDPLSATLYKRYERLQDDMMLRGSASPLQVGENGLWLRETHGEQQVVVHANAVRQEGFDLRLREVSVYVSDANEHFLYGVEAALGQLDKGFFHLTDVFILRPGHPVESAPSYDFQTQLTLAKVQDNFASPETISFWELPSFINFFESSGFSANRQKLFFQSLLSSPLLLMAMVLVAAVFSLKPNLRSGGIMIRVVGGVVSGFLFYFFSKVVYALGLSATLPVVMAAWTPPVVTGLVGLAALFHLEDG
;
A
#
# COMPACT_ATOMS: atom_id res chain seq x y z
N MET A 1 -29.97 8.62 26.38
CA MET A 1 -28.51 8.76 26.54
C MET A 1 -28.20 10.24 26.76
N ARG A 2 -27.77 10.64 27.95
CA ARG A 2 -27.34 12.04 28.21
C ARG A 2 -25.82 12.07 28.11
N PHE A 3 -25.30 12.33 26.92
CA PHE A 3 -23.85 12.54 26.76
C PHE A 3 -23.43 13.79 27.54
N SER A 4 -22.61 13.61 28.58
CA SER A 4 -21.96 14.73 29.24
C SER A 4 -20.83 15.23 28.33
N PRO A 5 -20.90 16.45 27.76
CA PRO A 5 -19.86 16.95 26.85
C PRO A 5 -18.50 17.06 27.54
N ILE A 6 -18.50 17.31 28.86
CA ILE A 6 -17.28 17.43 29.66
C ILE A 6 -16.56 16.07 29.74
N LEU A 7 -17.30 14.98 30.03
CA LEU A 7 -16.75 13.63 30.10
C LEU A 7 -16.26 13.17 28.72
N SER A 8 -17.03 13.42 27.67
CA SER A 8 -16.64 13.07 26.30
C SER A 8 -15.34 13.77 25.86
N LEU A 9 -15.23 15.08 26.17
CA LEU A 9 -14.00 15.82 25.85
C LEU A 9 -12.80 15.33 26.67
N TYR A 10 -13.01 15.00 27.94
CA TYR A 10 -11.96 14.45 28.80
C TYR A 10 -11.41 13.12 28.26
N ILE A 11 -12.31 12.16 27.94
CA ILE A 11 -11.94 10.86 27.39
C ILE A 11 -11.23 11.03 26.03
N SER A 12 -11.77 11.85 25.15
CA SER A 12 -11.17 12.14 23.85
C SER A 12 -9.76 12.72 23.95
N ARG A 13 -9.53 13.66 24.88
CA ARG A 13 -8.20 14.24 25.11
C ARG A 13 -7.22 13.20 25.62
N HIS A 14 -7.61 12.35 26.59
CA HIS A 14 -6.78 11.26 27.09
C HIS A 14 -6.39 10.28 25.98
N PHE A 15 -7.37 9.90 25.16
CA PHE A 15 -7.12 9.04 24.01
C PHE A 15 -6.14 9.69 23.01
N ILE A 16 -6.38 10.95 22.61
CA ILE A 16 -5.52 11.64 21.63
C ILE A 16 -4.08 11.72 22.14
N MET A 17 -3.87 12.06 23.43
CA MET A 17 -2.52 12.11 23.99
C MET A 17 -1.84 10.74 24.01
N ALA A 18 -2.56 9.69 24.41
CA ALA A 18 -2.03 8.33 24.41
C ALA A 18 -1.76 7.83 22.97
N PHE A 19 -2.65 8.14 22.03
CA PHE A 19 -2.48 7.81 20.62
C PHE A 19 -1.26 8.51 20.01
N LEU A 20 -1.11 9.82 20.21
CA LEU A 20 0.05 10.56 19.69
C LEU A 20 1.36 10.07 20.32
N GLY A 21 1.35 9.72 21.61
CA GLY A 21 2.49 9.10 22.30
C GLY A 21 2.85 7.73 21.68
N ALA A 22 1.86 6.86 21.50
CA ALA A 22 2.06 5.56 20.87
C ALA A 22 2.56 5.69 19.43
N LEU A 23 1.91 6.56 18.64
CA LEU A 23 2.30 6.86 17.26
C LEU A 23 3.75 7.37 17.20
N GLY A 24 4.13 8.32 18.06
CA GLY A 24 5.48 8.89 18.09
C GLY A 24 6.55 7.85 18.41
N VAL A 25 6.30 6.98 19.40
CA VAL A 25 7.24 5.90 19.77
C VAL A 25 7.39 4.89 18.63
N ILE A 26 6.28 4.38 18.08
CA ILE A 26 6.33 3.39 17.00
C ILE A 26 6.98 4.00 15.75
N MET A 27 6.59 5.21 15.38
CA MET A 27 7.15 5.93 14.24
C MET A 27 8.65 6.18 14.40
N GLY A 28 9.11 6.58 15.59
CA GLY A 28 10.53 6.79 15.88
C GLY A 28 11.35 5.50 15.73
N LEU A 29 10.82 4.37 16.21
CA LEU A 29 11.45 3.06 16.05
C LEU A 29 11.53 2.65 14.57
N ILE A 30 10.41 2.75 13.84
CA ILE A 30 10.37 2.37 12.41
C ILE A 30 11.27 3.28 11.59
N PHE A 31 11.27 4.58 11.86
CA PHE A 31 12.17 5.53 11.19
C PHE A 31 13.64 5.17 11.39
N LEU A 32 14.02 4.81 12.62
CA LEU A 32 15.38 4.37 12.92
C LEU A 32 15.76 3.11 12.11
N PHE A 33 14.88 2.09 12.10
CA PHE A 33 15.12 0.87 11.34
C PHE A 33 15.16 1.15 9.82
N ASP A 34 14.30 2.02 9.31
CA ASP A 34 14.27 2.37 7.88
C ASP A 34 15.55 3.09 7.44
N VAL A 35 16.05 4.03 8.25
CA VAL A 35 17.35 4.69 8.00
C VAL A 35 18.48 3.67 7.96
N ILE A 36 18.54 2.74 8.94
CA ILE A 36 19.56 1.69 8.96
C ILE A 36 19.47 0.80 7.72
N GLU A 37 18.26 0.41 7.33
CA GLU A 37 18.04 -0.41 6.13
C GLU A 37 18.41 0.32 4.85
N LEU A 38 18.07 1.61 4.72
CA LEU A 38 18.51 2.43 3.60
C LEU A 38 20.03 2.54 3.55
N MET A 39 20.69 2.78 4.69
CA MET A 39 22.17 2.78 4.77
C MET A 39 22.75 1.43 4.32
N ARG A 40 22.16 0.33 4.73
CA ARG A 40 22.60 -1.01 4.33
C ARG A 40 22.47 -1.23 2.83
N ARG A 41 21.34 -0.81 2.23
CA ARG A 41 21.09 -0.94 0.78
C ARG A 41 22.03 -0.07 -0.06
N THR A 42 22.37 1.12 0.45
CA THR A 42 23.23 2.07 -0.26
C THR A 42 24.72 1.86 0.02
N ALA A 43 25.09 0.96 0.95
CA ALA A 43 26.50 0.68 1.31
C ALA A 43 27.37 0.21 0.13
N THR A 44 26.79 -0.40 -0.90
CA THR A 44 27.47 -0.80 -2.13
C THR A 44 27.68 0.34 -3.12
N HIS A 45 27.03 1.50 -2.90
CA HIS A 45 27.07 2.68 -3.74
C HIS A 45 27.78 3.81 -2.97
N ALA A 46 29.11 3.83 -2.99
CA ALA A 46 29.97 4.68 -2.16
C ALA A 46 29.76 6.22 -2.34
N GLU A 47 28.95 6.64 -3.29
CA GLU A 47 28.75 8.06 -3.63
C GLU A 47 27.48 8.68 -3.02
N ILE A 48 26.64 7.91 -2.31
CA ILE A 48 25.37 8.43 -1.78
C ILE A 48 25.63 9.11 -0.41
N PRO A 49 25.45 10.44 -0.29
CA PRO A 49 25.65 11.14 0.98
C PRO A 49 24.56 10.78 1.99
N PHE A 50 24.91 10.78 3.28
CA PHE A 50 23.96 10.48 4.37
C PHE A 50 22.73 11.41 4.37
N SER A 51 22.89 12.68 3.94
CA SER A 51 21.77 13.62 3.80
C SER A 51 20.69 13.13 2.83
N ALA A 52 21.09 12.50 1.74
CA ALA A 52 20.15 11.92 0.76
C ALA A 52 19.40 10.70 1.33
N ILE A 53 20.10 9.87 2.12
CA ILE A 53 19.46 8.75 2.83
C ILE A 53 18.41 9.26 3.82
N LEU A 54 18.73 10.32 4.56
CA LEU A 54 17.81 10.94 5.51
C LEU A 54 16.61 11.57 4.79
N GLU A 55 16.82 12.21 3.65
CA GLU A 55 15.77 12.78 2.82
C GLU A 55 14.83 11.70 2.28
N MET A 56 15.36 10.58 1.78
CA MET A 56 14.58 9.43 1.36
C MET A 56 13.72 8.86 2.51
N ALA A 57 14.31 8.69 3.69
CA ALA A 57 13.59 8.21 4.86
C ALA A 57 12.45 9.16 5.28
N LEU A 58 12.68 10.49 5.22
CA LEU A 58 11.67 11.50 5.52
C LEU A 58 10.52 11.47 4.50
N PHE A 59 10.80 11.32 3.20
CA PHE A 59 9.76 11.24 2.18
C PHE A 59 8.91 9.98 2.28
N LYS A 60 9.49 8.87 2.72
CA LYS A 60 8.78 7.61 2.94
C LYS A 60 7.95 7.59 4.22
N LEU A 61 8.30 8.42 5.20
CA LEU A 61 7.74 8.42 6.55
C LEU A 61 6.20 8.54 6.59
N PRO A 62 5.50 9.41 5.81
CA PRO A 62 4.05 9.49 5.84
C PRO A 62 3.37 8.19 5.40
N ASN A 63 3.92 7.49 4.41
CA ASN A 63 3.41 6.19 3.98
C ASN A 63 3.57 5.15 5.10
N MET A 64 4.68 5.14 5.82
CA MET A 64 4.90 4.30 6.99
C MET A 64 3.91 4.61 8.12
N VAL A 65 3.58 5.88 8.34
CA VAL A 65 2.55 6.28 9.32
C VAL A 65 1.19 5.65 9.00
N GLN A 66 0.76 5.67 7.75
CA GLN A 66 -0.50 5.03 7.34
C GLN A 66 -0.51 3.53 7.63
N LEU A 67 0.61 2.85 7.39
CA LEU A 67 0.75 1.41 7.64
C LEU A 67 0.61 1.05 9.12
N ILE A 68 1.15 1.87 10.01
CA ILE A 68 1.15 1.63 11.46
C ILE A 68 -0.06 2.22 12.18
N LEU A 69 -0.85 3.05 11.50
CA LEU A 69 -1.97 3.78 12.11
C LEU A 69 -2.96 2.89 12.87
N PRO A 70 -3.40 1.71 12.35
CA PRO A 70 -4.29 0.82 13.08
C PRO A 70 -3.70 0.34 14.41
N PHE A 71 -2.39 0.06 14.45
CA PHE A 71 -1.69 -0.34 15.68
C PHE A 71 -1.56 0.82 16.66
N ALA A 72 -1.20 1.99 16.17
CA ALA A 72 -1.06 3.18 17.01
C ALA A 72 -2.40 3.55 17.68
N VAL A 73 -3.51 3.46 16.92
CA VAL A 73 -4.87 3.65 17.44
C VAL A 73 -5.21 2.60 18.51
N MET A 74 -4.94 1.33 18.25
CA MET A 74 -5.21 0.25 19.19
C MET A 74 -4.40 0.41 20.48
N ILE A 75 -3.09 0.61 20.39
CA ILE A 75 -2.20 0.77 21.55
C ILE A 75 -2.54 2.04 22.30
N GLY A 76 -2.83 3.15 21.60
CA GLY A 76 -3.28 4.39 22.19
C GLY A 76 -4.60 4.25 22.97
N ALA A 77 -5.57 3.52 22.39
CA ALA A 77 -6.83 3.22 23.06
C ALA A 77 -6.63 2.32 24.29
N MET A 78 -5.79 1.28 24.17
CA MET A 78 -5.44 0.42 25.31
C MET A 78 -4.79 1.22 26.44
N ALA A 79 -3.83 2.09 26.12
CA ALA A 79 -3.13 2.93 27.08
C ALA A 79 -4.08 3.93 27.77
N ALA A 80 -4.95 4.57 27.00
CA ALA A 80 -5.94 5.51 27.52
C ALA A 80 -6.93 4.81 28.48
N PHE A 81 -7.56 3.73 28.04
CA PHE A 81 -8.51 2.99 28.88
C PHE A 81 -7.84 2.35 30.10
N TRP A 82 -6.61 1.85 29.96
CA TRP A 82 -5.86 1.31 31.08
C TRP A 82 -5.51 2.36 32.11
N THR A 83 -5.07 3.57 31.69
CA THR A 83 -4.78 4.68 32.61
C THR A 83 -6.02 5.06 33.40
N MET A 84 -7.18 5.22 32.73
CA MET A 84 -8.46 5.51 33.36
C MET A 84 -8.96 4.38 34.28
N THR A 85 -8.65 3.12 33.96
CA THR A 85 -8.97 1.96 34.84
C THR A 85 -8.10 1.98 36.07
N ARG A 86 -6.80 2.29 35.94
CA ARG A 86 -5.85 2.34 37.07
C ARG A 86 -6.11 3.50 38.01
N SER A 87 -6.52 4.65 37.53
CA SER A 87 -6.93 5.82 38.34
C SER A 87 -8.31 5.64 38.96
N ARG A 88 -8.98 4.48 38.77
CA ARG A 88 -10.34 4.15 39.21
C ARG A 88 -11.44 5.07 38.66
N GLU A 89 -11.12 5.95 37.73
CA GLU A 89 -12.07 6.85 37.09
C GLU A 89 -13.18 6.09 36.38
N LEU A 90 -12.84 5.01 35.65
CA LEU A 90 -13.82 4.13 35.02
C LEU A 90 -14.77 3.45 36.02
N VAL A 91 -14.27 3.06 37.18
CA VAL A 91 -15.10 2.44 38.24
C VAL A 91 -16.10 3.45 38.78
N VAL A 92 -15.64 4.69 39.07
CA VAL A 92 -16.49 5.78 39.54
C VAL A 92 -17.52 6.17 38.51
N THR A 93 -17.10 6.29 37.23
CA THR A 93 -18.01 6.62 36.13
C THR A 93 -19.11 5.58 35.94
N ARG A 94 -18.76 4.29 36.06
CA ARG A 94 -19.73 3.19 35.97
C ARG A 94 -20.66 3.12 37.19
N SER A 95 -20.19 3.47 38.38
CA SER A 95 -21.03 3.47 39.61
C SER A 95 -22.14 4.54 39.53
N VAL A 96 -21.98 5.58 38.74
CA VAL A 96 -22.99 6.63 38.46
C VAL A 96 -23.94 6.23 37.32
N GLY A 97 -23.78 5.00 36.76
CA GLY A 97 -24.67 4.45 35.74
C GLY A 97 -24.28 4.73 34.30
N VAL A 98 -23.05 5.22 34.04
CA VAL A 98 -22.52 5.40 32.69
C VAL A 98 -22.14 4.04 32.09
N SER A 99 -22.69 3.73 30.90
CA SER A 99 -22.41 2.48 30.19
C SER A 99 -21.02 2.46 29.54
N ALA A 100 -20.49 1.28 29.22
CA ALA A 100 -19.23 1.16 28.46
C ALA A 100 -19.35 1.83 27.09
N TRP A 101 -20.52 1.79 26.48
CA TRP A 101 -20.79 2.44 25.19
C TRP A 101 -20.69 3.97 25.24
N GLU A 102 -21.12 4.58 26.34
CA GLU A 102 -20.99 6.03 26.55
C GLU A 102 -19.53 6.46 26.74
N ILE A 103 -18.68 5.55 27.24
CA ILE A 103 -17.23 5.75 27.36
C ILE A 103 -16.53 5.57 26.00
N LEU A 104 -16.98 4.59 25.22
CA LEU A 104 -16.39 4.27 23.91
C LEU A 104 -16.78 5.25 22.81
N ALA A 105 -18.03 5.76 22.83
CA ALA A 105 -18.54 6.61 21.77
C ALA A 105 -17.66 7.83 21.42
N PRO A 106 -17.15 8.63 22.39
CA PRO A 106 -16.28 9.75 22.07
C PRO A 106 -14.95 9.32 21.41
N VAL A 107 -14.39 8.17 21.82
CA VAL A 107 -13.17 7.64 21.21
C VAL A 107 -13.44 7.16 19.79
N LEU A 108 -14.56 6.46 19.56
CA LEU A 108 -14.95 6.01 18.22
C LEU A 108 -15.17 7.18 17.25
N VAL A 109 -15.81 8.27 17.73
CA VAL A 109 -15.99 9.49 16.93
C VAL A 109 -14.64 10.12 16.56
N VAL A 110 -13.73 10.26 17.52
CA VAL A 110 -12.37 10.79 17.27
C VAL A 110 -11.62 9.93 16.28
N VAL A 111 -11.67 8.61 16.44
CA VAL A 111 -10.99 7.67 15.54
C VAL A 111 -11.58 7.68 14.14
N LEU A 112 -12.91 7.81 14.02
CA LEU A 112 -13.55 7.99 12.73
C LEU A 112 -13.05 9.27 12.04
N LEU A 113 -12.96 10.39 12.78
CA LEU A 113 -12.41 11.65 12.25
C LEU A 113 -10.94 11.49 11.83
N ILE A 114 -10.11 10.83 12.66
CA ILE A 114 -8.72 10.51 12.30
C ILE A 114 -8.69 9.70 11.00
N GLY A 115 -9.54 8.68 10.86
CA GLY A 115 -9.61 7.86 9.65
C GLY A 115 -10.02 8.65 8.41
N VAL A 116 -11.03 9.52 8.54
CA VAL A 116 -11.47 10.40 7.43
C VAL A 116 -10.36 11.38 7.04
N VAL A 117 -9.71 12.05 8.00
CA VAL A 117 -8.58 12.95 7.75
C VAL A 117 -7.40 12.20 7.12
N ASN A 118 -7.14 10.96 7.57
CA ASN A 118 -6.12 10.12 6.99
C ASN A 118 -6.35 9.88 5.49
N VAL A 119 -7.57 9.56 5.09
CA VAL A 119 -7.90 9.28 3.68
C VAL A 119 -7.96 10.56 2.84
N THR A 120 -8.59 11.61 3.36
CA THR A 120 -8.91 12.81 2.55
C THR A 120 -7.77 13.82 2.47
N ALA A 121 -6.96 13.95 3.51
CA ALA A 121 -5.91 14.96 3.61
C ALA A 121 -4.50 14.35 3.73
N PHE A 122 -4.33 13.32 4.56
CA PHE A 122 -3.02 12.77 4.80
C PHE A 122 -2.54 11.86 3.66
N ASP A 123 -3.45 11.08 3.03
CA ASP A 123 -3.12 10.21 1.89
C ASP A 123 -2.59 10.99 0.68
N PRO A 124 -3.20 12.08 0.20
CA PRO A 124 -2.63 12.88 -0.89
C PRO A 124 -1.23 13.43 -0.61
N LEU A 125 -0.99 13.85 0.64
CA LEU A 125 0.35 14.27 1.08
C LEU A 125 1.34 13.11 1.05
N SER A 126 0.93 11.96 1.59
CA SER A 126 1.71 10.72 1.61
C SER A 126 2.08 10.28 0.20
N ALA A 127 1.10 10.24 -0.71
CA ALA A 127 1.30 9.86 -2.11
C ALA A 127 2.32 10.76 -2.82
N THR A 128 2.20 12.09 -2.63
CA THR A 128 3.14 13.05 -3.22
C THR A 128 4.57 12.85 -2.72
N LEU A 129 4.75 12.63 -1.41
CA LEU A 129 6.06 12.44 -0.80
C LEU A 129 6.64 11.06 -1.15
N TYR A 130 5.80 10.02 -1.19
CA TYR A 130 6.22 8.69 -1.57
C TYR A 130 6.65 8.62 -3.04
N LYS A 131 5.98 9.35 -3.94
CA LYS A 131 6.41 9.52 -5.33
C LYS A 131 7.79 10.19 -5.46
N ARG A 132 8.12 11.14 -4.58
CA ARG A 132 9.47 11.73 -4.53
C ARG A 132 10.50 10.74 -4.03
N TYR A 133 10.15 9.94 -3.02
CA TYR A 133 10.98 8.85 -2.52
C TYR A 133 11.32 7.85 -3.63
N GLU A 134 10.33 7.34 -4.39
CA GLU A 134 10.55 6.42 -5.50
C GLU A 134 11.49 7.02 -6.56
N ARG A 135 11.25 8.26 -6.98
CA ARG A 135 12.15 8.95 -7.93
C ARG A 135 13.59 9.05 -7.43
N LEU A 136 13.79 9.46 -6.18
CA LEU A 136 15.13 9.52 -5.61
C LEU A 136 15.80 8.15 -5.51
N GLN A 137 15.02 7.13 -5.17
CA GLN A 137 15.50 5.75 -5.12
C GLN A 137 15.94 5.28 -6.52
N ASP A 138 15.14 5.53 -7.55
CA ASP A 138 15.46 5.18 -8.93
C ASP A 138 16.70 5.94 -9.43
N ASP A 139 16.77 7.25 -9.19
CA ASP A 139 17.91 8.08 -9.60
C ASP A 139 19.22 7.65 -8.92
N MET A 140 19.17 7.20 -7.68
CA MET A 140 20.36 6.82 -6.90
C MET A 140 20.79 5.37 -7.09
N MET A 141 19.83 4.45 -7.22
CA MET A 141 20.12 3.02 -7.37
C MET A 141 20.30 2.60 -8.84
N LEU A 142 19.68 3.33 -9.77
CA LEU A 142 19.71 3.05 -11.20
C LEU A 142 20.62 3.99 -11.99
N ARG A 143 21.57 4.71 -11.34
CA ARG A 143 22.58 5.51 -12.04
C ARG A 143 23.33 4.65 -13.04
N GLY A 144 22.80 4.58 -14.28
CA GLY A 144 23.33 3.80 -15.39
C GLY A 144 22.31 2.98 -16.17
N SER A 145 21.09 2.83 -15.69
CA SER A 145 20.02 2.14 -16.42
C SER A 145 18.80 3.07 -16.46
N ALA A 146 18.58 3.73 -17.61
CA ALA A 146 17.27 4.35 -17.86
C ALA A 146 16.19 3.29 -17.58
N SER A 147 15.07 3.68 -16.95
CA SER A 147 13.95 2.75 -16.68
C SER A 147 13.71 1.92 -17.94
N PRO A 148 13.89 0.60 -17.91
CA PRO A 148 13.87 -0.22 -19.11
C PRO A 148 12.48 -0.24 -19.76
N LEU A 149 11.46 0.24 -19.06
CA LEU A 149 10.07 0.22 -19.51
C LEU A 149 9.37 1.54 -19.18
N GLN A 150 8.71 2.14 -20.16
CA GLN A 150 7.81 3.28 -20.01
C GLN A 150 6.48 2.96 -20.67
N VAL A 151 5.40 3.14 -19.95
CA VAL A 151 4.03 3.01 -20.47
C VAL A 151 3.32 4.33 -20.24
N GLY A 152 2.79 4.91 -21.30
CA GLY A 152 2.11 6.21 -21.28
C GLY A 152 1.08 6.34 -22.39
N GLU A 153 0.55 7.54 -22.59
CA GLU A 153 -0.42 7.86 -23.65
C GLU A 153 0.08 7.53 -25.06
N ASN A 154 1.41 7.49 -25.25
CA ASN A 154 2.06 7.17 -26.53
C ASN A 154 2.46 5.68 -26.65
N GLY A 155 1.81 4.79 -25.91
CA GLY A 155 2.08 3.35 -25.97
C GLY A 155 3.15 2.85 -24.99
N LEU A 156 3.69 1.68 -25.31
CA LEU A 156 4.73 1.00 -24.55
C LEU A 156 6.09 1.25 -25.18
N TRP A 157 7.05 1.68 -24.38
CA TRP A 157 8.46 1.77 -24.73
C TRP A 157 9.26 0.87 -23.80
N LEU A 158 10.01 -0.07 -24.37
CA LEU A 158 10.87 -0.98 -23.64
C LEU A 158 12.28 -0.89 -24.18
N ARG A 159 13.27 -0.75 -23.30
CA ARG A 159 14.69 -0.83 -23.66
C ARG A 159 15.31 -2.01 -22.93
N GLU A 160 15.93 -2.91 -23.67
CA GLU A 160 16.62 -4.08 -23.14
C GLU A 160 18.05 -4.16 -23.69
N THR A 161 18.93 -4.83 -22.93
CA THR A 161 20.29 -5.14 -23.40
C THR A 161 20.43 -6.65 -23.50
N HIS A 162 20.75 -7.13 -24.71
CA HIS A 162 20.98 -8.55 -25.01
C HIS A 162 22.45 -8.75 -25.38
N GLY A 163 23.30 -9.08 -24.39
CA GLY A 163 24.75 -9.14 -24.59
C GLY A 163 25.32 -7.78 -24.97
N GLU A 164 25.88 -7.65 -26.17
CA GLU A 164 26.40 -6.39 -26.71
C GLU A 164 25.37 -5.59 -27.54
N GLN A 165 24.14 -6.08 -27.66
CA GLN A 165 23.10 -5.43 -28.44
C GLN A 165 22.12 -4.66 -27.53
N GLN A 166 21.75 -3.48 -27.96
CA GLN A 166 20.66 -2.70 -27.36
C GLN A 166 19.40 -2.88 -28.21
N VAL A 167 18.31 -3.20 -27.52
CA VAL A 167 17.01 -3.43 -28.15
C VAL A 167 16.02 -2.42 -27.61
N VAL A 168 15.32 -1.74 -28.49
CA VAL A 168 14.21 -0.83 -28.15
C VAL A 168 12.95 -1.40 -28.79
N VAL A 169 11.97 -1.72 -27.98
CA VAL A 169 10.65 -2.16 -28.43
C VAL A 169 9.66 -1.04 -28.17
N HIS A 170 8.92 -0.67 -29.19
CA HIS A 170 7.82 0.26 -29.11
C HIS A 170 6.54 -0.45 -29.55
N ALA A 171 5.45 -0.26 -28.82
CA ALA A 171 4.12 -0.71 -29.24
C ALA A 171 3.12 0.44 -29.06
N ASN A 172 2.40 0.78 -30.10
CA ASN A 172 1.49 1.92 -30.10
C ASN A 172 0.25 1.70 -29.23
N ALA A 173 -0.21 0.44 -29.13
CA ALA A 173 -1.28 0.05 -28.24
C ALA A 173 -0.95 -1.28 -27.55
N VAL A 174 -1.27 -1.34 -26.26
CA VAL A 174 -1.04 -2.51 -25.41
C VAL A 174 -2.33 -2.86 -24.70
N ARG A 175 -2.72 -4.13 -24.73
CA ARG A 175 -3.91 -4.63 -24.07
C ARG A 175 -3.61 -5.89 -23.29
N GLN A 176 -4.02 -5.92 -22.04
CA GLN A 176 -3.94 -7.13 -21.23
C GLN A 176 -5.23 -7.96 -21.38
N GLU A 177 -5.10 -9.24 -21.78
CA GLU A 177 -6.20 -10.20 -21.80
C GLU A 177 -5.83 -11.39 -20.87
N GLY A 178 -6.33 -11.36 -19.65
CA GLY A 178 -5.98 -12.34 -18.62
C GLY A 178 -4.49 -12.26 -18.22
N PHE A 179 -3.73 -13.29 -18.54
CA PHE A 179 -2.27 -13.35 -18.31
C PHE A 179 -1.44 -13.02 -19.56
N ASP A 180 -2.09 -12.72 -20.69
CA ASP A 180 -1.42 -12.41 -21.94
C ASP A 180 -1.39 -10.90 -22.18
N LEU A 181 -0.28 -10.42 -22.73
CA LEU A 181 -0.13 -9.04 -23.16
C LEU A 181 -0.15 -9.00 -24.68
N ARG A 182 -1.19 -8.38 -25.24
CA ARG A 182 -1.31 -8.15 -26.67
C ARG A 182 -0.86 -6.75 -27.05
N LEU A 183 -0.04 -6.69 -28.08
CA LEU A 183 0.56 -5.48 -28.60
C LEU A 183 0.02 -5.23 -30.01
N ARG A 184 -0.11 -3.96 -30.39
CA ARG A 184 -0.45 -3.55 -31.74
C ARG A 184 0.57 -2.53 -32.23
N GLU A 185 0.87 -2.61 -33.52
CA GLU A 185 1.83 -1.74 -34.19
C GLU A 185 3.16 -1.75 -33.41
N VAL A 186 3.80 -2.90 -33.45
CA VAL A 186 5.04 -3.16 -32.71
C VAL A 186 6.23 -2.86 -33.60
N SER A 187 7.13 -2.02 -33.09
CA SER A 187 8.41 -1.72 -33.74
C SER A 187 9.55 -2.12 -32.82
N VAL A 188 10.42 -3.00 -33.25
CA VAL A 188 11.63 -3.42 -32.55
C VAL A 188 12.85 -2.87 -33.27
N TYR A 189 13.69 -2.13 -32.57
CA TYR A 189 14.94 -1.60 -33.11
C TYR A 189 16.12 -2.24 -32.36
N VAL A 190 17.05 -2.81 -33.14
CA VAL A 190 18.25 -3.44 -32.58
C VAL A 190 19.48 -2.66 -33.04
N SER A 191 20.31 -2.25 -32.08
CA SER A 191 21.58 -1.56 -32.30
C SER A 191 22.73 -2.27 -31.60
N ASP A 192 23.96 -1.99 -32.00
CA ASP A 192 25.17 -2.47 -31.31
C ASP A 192 25.49 -1.63 -30.07
N ALA A 193 26.57 -1.99 -29.35
CA ALA A 193 27.03 -1.27 -28.17
C ALA A 193 27.44 0.19 -28.45
N ASN A 194 27.70 0.55 -29.69
CA ASN A 194 28.06 1.90 -30.13
C ASN A 194 26.87 2.67 -30.73
N GLU A 195 25.63 2.20 -30.47
CA GLU A 195 24.38 2.78 -30.95
C GLU A 195 24.21 2.76 -32.48
N HIS A 196 24.98 1.95 -33.20
CA HIS A 196 24.74 1.78 -34.65
C HIS A 196 23.54 0.86 -34.89
N PHE A 197 22.61 1.29 -35.72
CA PHE A 197 21.43 0.51 -36.09
C PHE A 197 21.83 -0.76 -36.88
N LEU A 198 21.41 -1.92 -36.38
CA LEU A 198 21.68 -3.22 -37.04
C LEU A 198 20.49 -3.67 -37.89
N TYR A 199 19.29 -3.71 -37.30
CA TYR A 199 18.07 -4.05 -38.00
C TYR A 199 16.84 -3.60 -37.19
N GLY A 200 15.70 -3.45 -37.87
CA GLY A 200 14.40 -3.19 -37.31
C GLY A 200 13.41 -4.29 -37.66
N VAL A 201 12.44 -4.50 -36.80
CA VAL A 201 11.31 -5.41 -37.02
C VAL A 201 10.04 -4.65 -36.76
N GLU A 202 9.18 -4.53 -37.77
CA GLU A 202 7.84 -3.94 -37.62
C GLU A 202 6.80 -5.04 -37.75
N ALA A 203 5.79 -5.03 -36.87
CA ALA A 203 4.73 -6.01 -36.86
C ALA A 203 3.38 -5.38 -36.57
N ALA A 204 2.33 -5.88 -37.21
CA ALA A 204 0.97 -5.40 -36.99
C ALA A 204 0.47 -5.81 -35.59
N LEU A 205 0.78 -7.03 -35.17
CA LEU A 205 0.37 -7.60 -33.89
C LEU A 205 1.54 -8.27 -33.20
N GLY A 206 1.53 -8.24 -31.86
CA GLY A 206 2.46 -8.94 -31.01
C GLY A 206 1.79 -9.51 -29.78
N GLN A 207 2.26 -10.65 -29.30
CA GLN A 207 1.84 -11.27 -28.05
C GLN A 207 3.06 -11.60 -27.22
N LEU A 208 3.04 -11.23 -25.93
CA LEU A 208 4.08 -11.60 -24.99
C LEU A 208 3.69 -12.91 -24.30
N ASP A 209 4.46 -13.98 -24.53
CA ASP A 209 4.34 -15.25 -23.81
C ASP A 209 5.74 -15.77 -23.44
N LYS A 210 5.90 -16.17 -22.18
CA LYS A 210 7.08 -16.89 -21.62
C LYS A 210 8.46 -16.38 -22.09
N GLY A 211 8.62 -15.06 -22.17
CA GLY A 211 9.90 -14.45 -22.53
C GLY A 211 10.14 -14.33 -24.05
N PHE A 212 9.08 -14.42 -24.84
CA PHE A 212 9.10 -14.14 -26.28
C PHE A 212 7.99 -13.18 -26.67
N PHE A 213 8.29 -12.26 -27.57
CA PHE A 213 7.31 -11.55 -28.35
C PHE A 213 7.04 -12.35 -29.62
N HIS A 214 5.86 -12.96 -29.69
CA HIS A 214 5.34 -13.57 -30.91
C HIS A 214 4.74 -12.49 -31.78
N LEU A 215 5.49 -12.06 -32.81
CA LEU A 215 5.09 -11.01 -33.75
C LEU A 215 4.43 -11.63 -34.96
N THR A 216 3.36 -11.02 -35.47
CA THR A 216 2.60 -11.49 -36.63
C THR A 216 2.50 -10.36 -37.65
N ASP A 217 2.53 -10.71 -38.94
CA ASP A 217 2.58 -9.81 -40.07
C ASP A 217 3.81 -8.87 -40.02
N VAL A 218 4.98 -9.48 -40.16
CA VAL A 218 6.27 -8.87 -39.84
C VAL A 218 6.98 -8.36 -41.07
N PHE A 219 7.56 -7.15 -40.96
CA PHE A 219 8.49 -6.57 -41.89
C PHE A 219 9.86 -6.39 -41.23
N ILE A 220 10.90 -6.98 -41.80
CA ILE A 220 12.27 -6.88 -41.33
C ILE A 220 13.05 -5.89 -42.19
N LEU A 221 13.59 -4.86 -41.52
CA LEU A 221 14.34 -3.77 -42.16
C LEU A 221 15.82 -3.92 -41.82
N ARG A 222 16.65 -4.11 -42.85
CA ARG A 222 18.11 -4.14 -42.68
C ARG A 222 18.76 -3.07 -43.57
N PRO A 223 19.79 -2.34 -43.09
CA PRO A 223 20.50 -1.37 -43.90
C PRO A 223 21.07 -1.98 -45.18
N GLY A 224 20.76 -1.38 -46.31
CA GLY A 224 21.25 -1.83 -47.63
C GLY A 224 20.60 -3.09 -48.20
N HIS A 225 19.56 -3.63 -47.58
CA HIS A 225 18.80 -4.77 -48.10
C HIS A 225 17.34 -4.40 -48.36
N PRO A 226 16.67 -5.07 -49.29
CA PRO A 226 15.23 -4.91 -49.47
C PRO A 226 14.48 -5.34 -48.20
N VAL A 227 13.29 -4.75 -47.96
CA VAL A 227 12.43 -5.15 -46.83
C VAL A 227 11.97 -6.61 -47.03
N GLU A 228 12.23 -7.44 -46.05
CA GLU A 228 11.78 -8.82 -46.02
C GLU A 228 10.46 -8.91 -45.26
N SER A 229 9.46 -9.61 -45.81
CA SER A 229 8.21 -9.89 -45.09
C SER A 229 8.16 -11.33 -44.60
N ALA A 230 7.69 -11.52 -43.38
CA ALA A 230 7.50 -12.86 -42.78
C ALA A 230 6.12 -12.95 -42.14
N PRO A 231 5.45 -14.10 -42.13
CA PRO A 231 4.15 -14.27 -41.49
C PRO A 231 4.25 -14.19 -39.95
N SER A 232 5.38 -14.60 -39.38
CA SER A 232 5.63 -14.51 -37.93
C SER A 232 7.14 -14.40 -37.65
N TYR A 233 7.45 -13.78 -36.49
CA TYR A 233 8.81 -13.65 -35.97
C TYR A 233 8.79 -13.70 -34.44
N ASP A 234 9.60 -14.59 -33.87
CA ASP A 234 9.72 -14.71 -32.42
C ASP A 234 10.94 -13.92 -31.94
N PHE A 235 10.68 -12.88 -31.16
CA PHE A 235 11.71 -12.05 -30.59
C PHE A 235 11.87 -12.37 -29.09
N GLN A 236 13.07 -12.79 -28.68
CA GLN A 236 13.36 -13.09 -27.28
C GLN A 236 13.36 -11.81 -26.45
N THR A 237 12.73 -11.84 -25.25
CA THR A 237 12.67 -10.71 -24.33
C THR A 237 12.80 -11.17 -22.89
N GLN A 238 13.33 -10.30 -22.03
CA GLN A 238 13.33 -10.51 -20.58
C GLN A 238 12.10 -9.92 -19.91
N LEU A 239 11.18 -9.34 -20.71
CA LEU A 239 9.95 -8.77 -20.22
C LEU A 239 8.99 -9.91 -19.79
N THR A 240 8.36 -9.69 -18.66
CA THR A 240 7.25 -10.50 -18.17
C THR A 240 6.07 -9.60 -17.84
N LEU A 241 4.85 -10.15 -17.87
CA LEU A 241 3.66 -9.39 -17.48
C LEU A 241 3.82 -8.75 -16.09
N ALA A 242 4.44 -9.47 -15.14
CA ALA A 242 4.73 -8.95 -13.82
C ALA A 242 5.63 -7.71 -13.88
N LYS A 243 6.72 -7.73 -14.65
CA LYS A 243 7.59 -6.56 -14.85
C LYS A 243 6.87 -5.38 -15.49
N VAL A 244 5.94 -5.63 -16.44
CA VAL A 244 5.10 -4.58 -17.02
C VAL A 244 4.22 -3.96 -15.96
N GLN A 245 3.55 -4.79 -15.15
CA GLN A 245 2.68 -4.33 -14.07
C GLN A 245 3.43 -3.60 -12.95
N ASP A 246 4.64 -4.02 -12.62
CA ASP A 246 5.48 -3.39 -11.59
C ASP A 246 6.03 -2.02 -12.03
N ASN A 247 6.16 -1.76 -13.32
CA ASN A 247 6.60 -0.46 -13.86
C ASN A 247 5.47 0.58 -13.96
N PHE A 248 4.22 0.18 -13.73
CA PHE A 248 3.16 1.17 -13.54
C PHE A 248 3.30 1.83 -12.17
N ALA A 249 2.87 3.09 -12.10
CA ALA A 249 2.90 3.84 -10.84
C ALA A 249 2.29 3.02 -9.69
N SER A 250 3.05 2.85 -8.62
CA SER A 250 2.58 2.19 -7.40
C SER A 250 1.30 2.87 -6.91
N PRO A 251 0.25 2.15 -6.51
CA PRO A 251 -0.99 2.78 -6.03
C PRO A 251 -0.74 3.78 -4.90
N GLU A 252 0.29 3.54 -4.10
CA GLU A 252 0.74 4.36 -2.99
C GLU A 252 1.28 5.74 -3.43
N THR A 253 1.62 5.91 -4.72
CA THR A 253 2.06 7.20 -5.30
C THR A 253 0.95 8.02 -5.91
N ILE A 254 -0.28 7.46 -5.93
CA ILE A 254 -1.46 8.10 -6.51
C ILE A 254 -2.37 8.53 -5.38
N SER A 255 -2.77 9.80 -5.33
CA SER A 255 -3.63 10.31 -4.27
C SER A 255 -5.03 9.69 -4.32
N PHE A 256 -5.68 9.57 -3.16
CA PHE A 256 -7.06 9.08 -3.05
C PHE A 256 -8.01 9.74 -4.08
N TRP A 257 -7.86 11.04 -4.30
CA TRP A 257 -8.72 11.80 -5.21
C TRP A 257 -8.46 11.51 -6.68
N GLU A 258 -7.24 11.14 -7.03
CA GLU A 258 -6.82 10.82 -8.41
C GLU A 258 -7.05 9.33 -8.77
N LEU A 259 -7.11 8.45 -7.76
CA LEU A 259 -7.29 7.00 -7.96
C LEU A 259 -8.47 6.63 -8.85
N PRO A 260 -9.69 7.21 -8.69
CA PRO A 260 -10.83 6.82 -9.55
C PRO A 260 -10.60 7.16 -11.03
N SER A 261 -10.04 8.32 -11.33
CA SER A 261 -9.74 8.73 -12.71
C SER A 261 -8.62 7.88 -13.31
N PHE A 262 -7.60 7.56 -12.51
CA PHE A 262 -6.51 6.67 -12.92
C PHE A 262 -7.01 5.24 -13.20
N ILE A 263 -7.88 4.69 -12.35
CA ILE A 263 -8.49 3.37 -12.54
C ILE A 263 -9.26 3.33 -13.87
N ASN A 264 -10.09 4.33 -14.13
CA ASN A 264 -10.87 4.41 -15.37
C ASN A 264 -9.97 4.52 -16.62
N PHE A 265 -8.94 5.36 -16.54
CA PHE A 265 -7.95 5.49 -17.62
C PHE A 265 -7.25 4.14 -17.86
N PHE A 266 -6.82 3.47 -16.81
CA PHE A 266 -6.09 2.21 -16.89
C PHE A 266 -6.93 1.09 -17.54
N GLU A 267 -8.21 0.99 -17.15
CA GLU A 267 -9.15 0.02 -17.72
C GLU A 267 -9.54 0.35 -19.15
N SER A 268 -9.74 1.63 -19.48
CA SER A 268 -10.01 2.04 -20.86
C SER A 268 -8.82 1.77 -21.80
N SER A 269 -7.61 1.78 -21.25
CA SER A 269 -6.38 1.40 -21.95
C SER A 269 -6.18 -0.12 -22.04
N GLY A 270 -7.11 -0.93 -21.50
CA GLY A 270 -7.09 -2.39 -21.58
C GLY A 270 -6.23 -3.10 -20.53
N PHE A 271 -5.80 -2.40 -19.48
CA PHE A 271 -5.05 -2.99 -18.37
C PHE A 271 -5.94 -3.35 -17.19
N SER A 272 -5.52 -4.34 -16.42
CA SER A 272 -6.21 -4.71 -15.18
C SER A 272 -5.84 -3.76 -14.05
N ALA A 273 -6.82 -2.99 -13.55
CA ALA A 273 -6.65 -2.07 -12.43
C ALA A 273 -6.93 -2.70 -11.06
N ASN A 274 -6.84 -4.03 -10.91
CA ASN A 274 -7.20 -4.72 -9.66
C ASN A 274 -6.41 -4.23 -8.45
N ARG A 275 -5.10 -3.99 -8.60
CA ARG A 275 -4.23 -3.49 -7.53
C ARG A 275 -4.66 -2.09 -7.07
N GLN A 276 -4.95 -1.19 -8.01
CA GLN A 276 -5.39 0.18 -7.75
C GLN A 276 -6.80 0.21 -7.13
N LYS A 277 -7.72 -0.62 -7.65
CA LYS A 277 -9.07 -0.77 -7.09
C LYS A 277 -9.03 -1.31 -5.66
N LEU A 278 -8.19 -2.30 -5.40
CA LEU A 278 -8.03 -2.87 -4.07
C LEU A 278 -7.47 -1.85 -3.08
N PHE A 279 -6.47 -1.08 -3.50
CA PHE A 279 -5.91 0.00 -2.69
C PHE A 279 -6.97 1.08 -2.39
N PHE A 280 -7.71 1.53 -3.39
CA PHE A 280 -8.80 2.50 -3.22
C PHE A 280 -9.87 2.03 -2.24
N GLN A 281 -10.33 0.79 -2.38
CA GLN A 281 -11.32 0.20 -1.47
C GLN A 281 -10.75 0.02 -0.05
N SER A 282 -9.46 -0.27 0.08
CA SER A 282 -8.79 -0.38 1.38
C SER A 282 -8.69 0.98 2.08
N LEU A 283 -8.44 2.06 1.34
CA LEU A 283 -8.49 3.42 1.87
C LEU A 283 -9.90 3.77 2.38
N LEU A 284 -10.94 3.47 1.60
CA LEU A 284 -12.33 3.71 1.99
C LEU A 284 -12.76 2.92 3.23
N SER A 285 -12.27 1.69 3.39
CA SER A 285 -12.58 0.83 4.54
C SER A 285 -11.71 1.13 5.76
N SER A 286 -10.62 1.90 5.61
CA SER A 286 -9.65 2.15 6.68
C SER A 286 -10.24 2.83 7.93
N PRO A 287 -11.18 3.82 7.85
CA PRO A 287 -11.79 4.39 9.05
C PRO A 287 -12.55 3.35 9.88
N LEU A 288 -13.21 2.39 9.21
CA LEU A 288 -13.90 1.30 9.90
C LEU A 288 -12.91 0.35 10.57
N LEU A 289 -11.77 0.07 9.93
CA LEU A 289 -10.70 -0.73 10.53
C LEU A 289 -10.15 -0.07 11.79
N LEU A 290 -9.93 1.24 11.78
CA LEU A 290 -9.47 1.97 12.95
C LEU A 290 -10.48 1.88 14.10
N MET A 291 -11.77 2.03 13.82
CA MET A 291 -12.83 1.85 14.82
C MET A 291 -12.85 0.42 15.38
N ALA A 292 -12.71 -0.58 14.52
CA ALA A 292 -12.63 -1.99 14.93
C ALA A 292 -11.45 -2.25 15.87
N MET A 293 -10.29 -1.62 15.61
CA MET A 293 -9.11 -1.71 16.48
C MET A 293 -9.36 -1.10 17.87
N VAL A 294 -10.16 -0.03 17.99
CA VAL A 294 -10.59 0.52 19.29
C VAL A 294 -11.48 -0.46 20.03
N LEU A 295 -12.41 -1.13 19.34
CA LEU A 295 -13.28 -2.14 19.96
C LEU A 295 -12.44 -3.31 20.51
N VAL A 296 -11.46 -3.80 19.75
CA VAL A 296 -10.51 -4.82 20.22
C VAL A 296 -9.74 -4.32 21.46
N ALA A 297 -9.21 -3.10 21.41
CA ALA A 297 -8.51 -2.49 22.56
C ALA A 297 -9.38 -2.43 23.81
N ALA A 298 -10.66 -2.07 23.65
CA ALA A 298 -11.63 -1.98 24.74
C ALA A 298 -11.89 -3.33 25.43
N VAL A 299 -11.98 -4.42 24.67
CA VAL A 299 -12.16 -5.79 25.22
C VAL A 299 -11.08 -6.15 26.23
N PHE A 300 -9.83 -5.77 25.95
CA PHE A 300 -8.69 -6.07 26.82
C PHE A 300 -8.49 -5.07 27.97
N SER A 301 -9.00 -3.83 27.82
CA SER A 301 -8.66 -2.74 28.74
C SER A 301 -9.77 -2.34 29.72
N LEU A 302 -11.06 -2.62 29.40
CA LEU A 302 -12.20 -2.16 30.20
C LEU A 302 -12.60 -3.08 31.37
N LYS A 303 -11.97 -4.26 31.55
CA LYS A 303 -12.28 -5.17 32.68
C LYS A 303 -11.72 -4.64 34.01
N PRO A 304 -12.57 -4.47 35.04
CA PRO A 304 -12.18 -3.84 36.32
C PRO A 304 -11.34 -4.71 37.27
N ASN A 305 -11.15 -6.00 36.97
CA ASN A 305 -10.47 -6.92 37.89
C ASN A 305 -8.95 -6.83 37.85
N LEU A 306 -8.38 -5.95 38.65
CA LEU A 306 -6.95 -5.71 38.84
C LEU A 306 -6.36 -6.61 39.94
N ARG A 307 -6.43 -7.95 39.85
CA ARG A 307 -5.50 -8.80 40.58
C ARG A 307 -4.13 -8.71 39.94
N SER A 308 -3.11 -8.45 40.72
CA SER A 308 -1.77 -7.97 40.32
C SER A 308 -0.95 -8.84 39.36
N GLY A 309 -1.48 -9.93 38.81
CA GLY A 309 -0.80 -10.75 37.79
C GLY A 309 -1.44 -10.72 36.40
N GLY A 310 -2.63 -10.14 36.21
CA GLY A 310 -3.39 -10.24 34.97
C GLY A 310 -3.14 -9.11 33.96
N ILE A 311 -2.46 -8.04 34.33
CA ILE A 311 -2.28 -6.84 33.47
C ILE A 311 -1.41 -7.18 32.29
N MET A 312 -0.27 -7.82 32.52
CA MET A 312 0.68 -8.18 31.46
C MET A 312 0.04 -9.09 30.41
N ILE A 313 -0.74 -10.09 30.88
CA ILE A 313 -1.45 -11.03 30.00
C ILE A 313 -2.47 -10.31 29.12
N ARG A 314 -3.17 -9.30 29.64
CA ARG A 314 -4.14 -8.52 28.86
C ARG A 314 -3.48 -7.62 27.83
N VAL A 315 -2.42 -6.92 28.22
CA VAL A 315 -1.66 -6.08 27.28
C VAL A 315 -1.08 -6.94 26.16
N VAL A 316 -0.43 -8.05 26.52
CA VAL A 316 0.10 -9.00 25.53
C VAL A 316 -1.03 -9.59 24.69
N GLY A 317 -2.14 -10.01 25.30
CA GLY A 317 -3.31 -10.52 24.59
C GLY A 317 -3.90 -9.53 23.59
N GLY A 318 -4.01 -8.25 23.98
CA GLY A 318 -4.47 -7.18 23.09
C GLY A 318 -3.52 -6.97 21.91
N VAL A 319 -2.20 -6.86 22.18
CA VAL A 319 -1.19 -6.68 21.14
C VAL A 319 -1.17 -7.88 20.18
N VAL A 320 -1.18 -9.11 20.71
CA VAL A 320 -1.24 -10.34 19.91
C VAL A 320 -2.51 -10.39 19.05
N SER A 321 -3.66 -10.04 19.62
CA SER A 321 -4.93 -10.00 18.87
C SER A 321 -4.87 -8.97 17.75
N GLY A 322 -4.34 -7.77 17.99
CA GLY A 322 -4.14 -6.76 16.94
C GLY A 322 -3.22 -7.25 15.83
N PHE A 323 -2.14 -7.95 16.21
CA PHE A 323 -1.24 -8.53 15.21
C PHE A 323 -1.92 -9.62 14.38
N LEU A 324 -2.72 -10.49 15.00
CA LEU A 324 -3.49 -11.52 14.30
C LEU A 324 -4.49 -10.91 13.31
N PHE A 325 -5.22 -9.87 13.70
CA PHE A 325 -6.15 -9.18 12.80
C PHE A 325 -5.42 -8.47 11.65
N TYR A 326 -4.26 -7.89 11.92
CA TYR A 326 -3.43 -7.32 10.86
C TYR A 326 -2.93 -8.38 9.88
N PHE A 327 -2.41 -9.50 10.39
CA PHE A 327 -1.98 -10.61 9.55
C PHE A 327 -3.14 -11.15 8.71
N PHE A 328 -4.30 -11.35 9.32
CA PHE A 328 -5.53 -11.72 8.61
C PHE A 328 -5.86 -10.71 7.50
N SER A 329 -5.78 -9.40 7.79
CA SER A 329 -6.00 -8.35 6.79
C SER A 329 -5.01 -8.47 5.62
N LYS A 330 -3.73 -8.74 5.88
CA LYS A 330 -2.72 -8.90 4.82
C LYS A 330 -2.95 -10.14 3.98
N VAL A 331 -3.36 -11.25 4.58
CA VAL A 331 -3.71 -12.49 3.84
C VAL A 331 -4.91 -12.24 2.92
N VAL A 332 -5.98 -11.63 3.44
CA VAL A 332 -7.18 -11.33 2.64
C VAL A 332 -6.86 -10.33 1.52
N TYR A 333 -6.02 -9.33 1.80
CA TYR A 333 -5.54 -8.38 0.79
C TYR A 333 -4.75 -9.08 -0.32
N ALA A 334 -3.85 -10.01 0.03
CA ALA A 334 -3.08 -10.80 -0.95
C ALA A 334 -3.98 -11.68 -1.83
N LEU A 335 -5.06 -12.25 -1.26
CA LEU A 335 -6.07 -12.98 -2.03
C LEU A 335 -6.86 -12.06 -2.98
N GLY A 336 -7.06 -10.81 -2.61
CA GLY A 336 -7.62 -9.78 -3.50
C GLY A 336 -6.69 -9.42 -4.65
N LEU A 337 -5.38 -9.28 -4.39
CA LEU A 337 -4.38 -9.02 -5.42
C LEU A 337 -4.28 -10.16 -6.45
N SER A 338 -4.38 -11.40 -5.99
CA SER A 338 -4.37 -12.59 -6.88
C SER A 338 -5.69 -12.82 -7.61
N ALA A 339 -6.67 -11.89 -7.50
CA ALA A 339 -8.01 -11.99 -8.07
C ALA A 339 -8.81 -13.26 -7.62
N THR A 340 -8.36 -13.95 -6.58
CA THR A 340 -9.06 -15.08 -5.97
C THR A 340 -10.32 -14.62 -5.24
N LEU A 341 -10.28 -13.41 -4.65
CA LEU A 341 -11.42 -12.77 -4.02
C LEU A 341 -11.80 -11.49 -4.77
N PRO A 342 -13.10 -11.16 -4.86
CA PRO A 342 -13.55 -9.87 -5.37
C PRO A 342 -12.92 -8.72 -4.58
N VAL A 343 -12.49 -7.66 -5.26
CA VAL A 343 -11.79 -6.50 -4.70
C VAL A 343 -12.50 -5.91 -3.48
N VAL A 344 -13.83 -5.73 -3.57
CA VAL A 344 -14.64 -5.19 -2.47
C VAL A 344 -14.61 -6.12 -1.26
N MET A 345 -14.77 -7.42 -1.46
CA MET A 345 -14.69 -8.38 -0.35
C MET A 345 -13.32 -8.39 0.30
N ALA A 346 -12.25 -8.36 -0.49
CA ALA A 346 -10.88 -8.35 0.02
C ALA A 346 -10.58 -7.11 0.88
N ALA A 347 -11.13 -5.94 0.53
CA ALA A 347 -10.91 -4.70 1.26
C ALA A 347 -11.80 -4.55 2.50
N TRP A 348 -13.08 -5.01 2.45
CA TRP A 348 -14.05 -4.77 3.51
C TRP A 348 -14.16 -5.90 4.52
N THR A 349 -13.83 -7.15 4.16
CA THR A 349 -13.91 -8.30 5.09
C THR A 349 -13.08 -8.09 6.36
N PRO A 350 -11.79 -7.65 6.31
CA PRO A 350 -11.01 -7.49 7.53
C PRO A 350 -11.58 -6.47 8.51
N PRO A 351 -11.96 -5.23 8.11
CA PRO A 351 -12.59 -4.28 9.02
C PRO A 351 -13.90 -4.79 9.62
N VAL A 352 -14.76 -5.41 8.80
CA VAL A 352 -16.06 -5.91 9.24
C VAL A 352 -15.90 -7.08 10.23
N VAL A 353 -15.07 -8.07 9.91
CA VAL A 353 -14.84 -9.23 10.79
C VAL A 353 -14.21 -8.78 12.10
N THR A 354 -13.17 -7.94 12.05
CA THR A 354 -12.54 -7.41 13.25
C THR A 354 -13.53 -6.63 14.11
N GLY A 355 -14.36 -5.78 13.48
CA GLY A 355 -15.40 -5.02 14.16
C GLY A 355 -16.46 -5.90 14.81
N LEU A 356 -16.97 -6.91 14.09
CA LEU A 356 -17.96 -7.84 14.62
C LEU A 356 -17.42 -8.68 15.78
N VAL A 357 -16.18 -9.16 15.68
CA VAL A 357 -15.53 -9.90 16.77
C VAL A 357 -15.33 -8.99 18.00
N GLY A 358 -14.87 -7.74 17.79
CA GLY A 358 -14.74 -6.77 18.85
C GLY A 358 -16.07 -6.44 19.52
N LEU A 359 -17.13 -6.23 18.75
CA LEU A 359 -18.49 -5.99 19.22
C LEU A 359 -19.02 -7.19 20.03
N ALA A 360 -18.94 -8.40 19.47
CA ALA A 360 -19.42 -9.62 20.13
C ALA A 360 -18.70 -9.87 21.46
N ALA A 361 -17.37 -9.67 21.46
CA ALA A 361 -16.59 -9.81 22.69
C ALA A 361 -16.95 -8.74 23.74
N LEU A 362 -17.26 -7.51 23.32
CA LEU A 362 -17.69 -6.43 24.19
C LEU A 362 -19.07 -6.69 24.82
N PHE A 363 -20.05 -7.13 24.02
CA PHE A 363 -21.36 -7.53 24.53
C PHE A 363 -21.25 -8.67 25.56
N HIS A 364 -20.46 -9.70 25.26
CA HIS A 364 -20.23 -10.79 26.20
C HIS A 364 -19.54 -10.34 27.51
N LEU A 365 -18.78 -9.26 27.47
CA LEU A 365 -18.11 -8.68 28.64
C LEU A 365 -19.01 -7.77 29.47
N GLU A 366 -20.04 -7.19 28.86
CA GLU A 366 -20.96 -6.25 29.53
C GLU A 366 -22.18 -6.96 30.13
N ASP A 367 -22.66 -8.02 29.46
CA ASP A 367 -23.83 -8.84 29.92
C ASP A 367 -23.45 -10.00 30.85
N GLY A 368 -22.19 -10.33 31.00
CA GLY A 368 -21.63 -11.38 31.87
C GLY A 368 -20.88 -10.82 33.05
#